data_c07158ab929695e71706ce460f2c6225
#
_entry.id   c07158ab929695e71706ce460f2c6225
#
_cell.length_a   1.000
_cell.length_b   1.000
_cell.length_c   1.000
_cell.angle_alpha   90.00
_cell.angle_beta   90.00
_cell.angle_gamma   90.00
#
_symmetry.space_group_name_H-M   'P 1'
#
loop_
_entity.id
_entity.type
_entity.pdbx_description
1 polymer ?
#
loop_
_entity_poly.entity_id
_entity_poly.type
_entity_poly.pdbx_seq_one_letter_code
_entity_poly.pdbx_strand_id
1 'polypeptide(L)'
;MNHRLFWRFLQISFFVLIVSSTAFGQINHDLTVKLDPDSHQIEVVDKITLPSDSSETAQLHFTIHQGLKPEILDKDIILRQTSGAEASQFFSDNPSLQQGNIRMELFEIKLPPGSSQITLKYSGEIYHPVREYGEEYARSFSVSPGIIFPEGIFLSGSTFWYPHFVDELVTFNLDVELPAGWSSVSQGTRKNYEIGVDSRHDVWVADT
;
A
#
# COMPACT_ATOMS: atom_id res chain seq x y z
N MET A 1 -44.23 66.60 18.84
CA MET A 1 -43.18 65.99 19.72
C MET A 1 -42.78 64.69 19.09
N ASN A 2 -41.62 64.69 18.41
CA ASN A 2 -41.23 63.66 17.45
C ASN A 2 -40.42 62.53 18.13
N HIS A 3 -40.93 61.33 18.09
CA HIS A 3 -40.15 60.13 18.40
C HIS A 3 -39.62 59.51 17.09
N ARG A 4 -38.32 59.70 16.80
CA ARG A 4 -37.62 59.02 15.73
C ARG A 4 -37.16 57.66 16.27
N LEU A 5 -37.78 56.60 15.75
CA LEU A 5 -37.41 55.22 15.97
C LEU A 5 -36.18 54.91 15.14
N PHE A 6 -35.06 54.66 15.81
CA PHE A 6 -33.80 54.23 15.21
C PHE A 6 -33.86 52.71 14.96
N TRP A 7 -34.08 52.30 13.73
CA TRP A 7 -33.91 50.89 13.31
C TRP A 7 -32.43 50.62 13.06
N ARG A 8 -31.80 49.86 13.95
CA ARG A 8 -30.49 49.31 13.73
C ARG A 8 -30.67 47.96 12.98
N PHE A 9 -30.30 47.94 11.74
CA PHE A 9 -30.15 46.71 10.97
C PHE A 9 -28.91 45.96 11.49
N LEU A 10 -29.14 44.84 12.18
CA LEU A 10 -28.12 43.90 12.54
C LEU A 10 -27.83 43.02 11.30
N GLN A 11 -26.77 43.30 10.55
CA GLN A 11 -26.28 42.44 9.54
C GLN A 11 -25.55 41.25 10.18
N ILE A 12 -26.19 40.11 10.23
CA ILE A 12 -25.58 38.85 10.61
C ILE A 12 -24.83 38.37 9.37
N SER A 13 -23.49 38.57 9.34
CA SER A 13 -22.61 38.03 8.32
C SER A 13 -22.46 36.54 8.59
N PHE A 14 -23.15 35.70 7.82
CA PHE A 14 -23.03 34.25 7.87
C PHE A 14 -21.71 33.86 7.16
N PHE A 15 -20.66 33.70 7.95
CA PHE A 15 -19.39 33.21 7.45
C PHE A 15 -19.52 31.69 7.21
N VAL A 16 -19.82 31.28 5.98
CA VAL A 16 -19.79 29.87 5.59
C VAL A 16 -18.31 29.44 5.53
N LEU A 17 -17.90 28.74 6.57
CA LEU A 17 -16.61 28.07 6.60
C LEU A 17 -16.70 26.88 5.61
N ILE A 18 -16.21 27.07 4.38
CA ILE A 18 -16.03 25.95 3.45
C ILE A 18 -14.84 25.15 3.99
N VAL A 19 -15.13 24.09 4.76
CA VAL A 19 -14.16 23.07 5.08
C VAL A 19 -13.93 22.30 3.78
N SER A 20 -12.86 22.63 3.07
CA SER A 20 -12.37 21.80 1.97
C SER A 20 -11.90 20.51 2.61
N SER A 21 -12.74 19.47 2.61
CA SER A 21 -12.29 18.11 2.87
C SER A 21 -11.32 17.77 1.75
N THR A 22 -10.04 17.67 2.04
CA THR A 22 -9.08 16.97 1.19
C THR A 22 -9.57 15.53 1.13
N ALA A 23 -10.25 15.18 0.05
CA ALA A 23 -10.51 13.78 -0.24
C ALA A 23 -9.14 13.15 -0.50
N PHE A 24 -8.66 12.33 0.43
CA PHE A 24 -7.51 11.47 0.15
C PHE A 24 -7.94 10.54 -0.98
N GLY A 25 -7.13 10.44 -2.01
CA GLY A 25 -7.31 9.44 -3.03
C GLY A 25 -7.33 8.05 -2.38
N GLN A 26 -8.12 7.14 -2.92
CA GLN A 26 -8.16 5.76 -2.46
C GLN A 26 -7.70 4.86 -3.59
N ILE A 27 -6.60 4.15 -3.35
CA ILE A 27 -6.08 3.15 -4.27
C ILE A 27 -6.62 1.78 -3.87
N ASN A 28 -7.15 1.05 -4.84
CA ASN A 28 -7.57 -0.33 -4.64
C ASN A 28 -6.56 -1.28 -5.28
N HIS A 29 -6.10 -2.26 -4.51
CA HIS A 29 -5.29 -3.37 -4.95
C HIS A 29 -6.12 -4.65 -5.04
N ASP A 30 -6.12 -5.30 -6.20
CA ASP A 30 -6.68 -6.64 -6.39
C ASP A 30 -5.52 -7.61 -6.54
N LEU A 31 -5.17 -8.23 -5.41
CA LEU A 31 -3.93 -8.98 -5.20
C LEU A 31 -4.18 -10.48 -5.34
N THR A 32 -3.50 -11.11 -6.29
CA THR A 32 -3.36 -12.58 -6.34
C THR A 32 -1.95 -12.92 -5.91
N VAL A 33 -1.82 -13.60 -4.78
CA VAL A 33 -0.54 -13.84 -4.08
C VAL A 33 -0.28 -15.32 -3.96
N LYS A 34 0.92 -15.75 -4.27
CA LYS A 34 1.44 -17.08 -3.99
C LYS A 34 2.65 -16.99 -3.09
N LEU A 35 2.66 -17.78 -2.01
CA LEU A 35 3.72 -17.79 -1.01
C LEU A 35 4.39 -19.17 -0.97
N ASP A 36 5.70 -19.15 -1.03
CA ASP A 36 6.56 -20.32 -0.83
C ASP A 36 7.46 -20.08 0.39
N PRO A 37 7.08 -20.60 1.58
CA PRO A 37 7.85 -20.40 2.80
C PRO A 37 9.22 -21.06 2.78
N ASP A 38 9.39 -22.17 2.07
CA ASP A 38 10.65 -22.92 2.05
C ASP A 38 11.75 -22.19 1.28
N SER A 39 11.37 -21.44 0.25
CA SER A 39 12.30 -20.63 -0.56
C SER A 39 12.25 -19.14 -0.22
N HIS A 40 11.46 -18.72 0.77
CA HIS A 40 11.25 -17.32 1.19
C HIS A 40 10.65 -16.43 0.08
N GLN A 41 9.95 -17.04 -0.89
CA GLN A 41 9.50 -16.36 -2.09
C GLN A 41 8.03 -15.93 -2.01
N ILE A 42 7.77 -14.80 -2.65
CA ILE A 42 6.45 -14.31 -2.96
C ILE A 42 6.32 -14.09 -4.48
N GLU A 43 5.18 -14.47 -5.04
CA GLU A 43 4.76 -14.07 -6.38
C GLU A 43 3.43 -13.34 -6.28
N VAL A 44 3.31 -12.21 -6.96
CA VAL A 44 2.09 -11.39 -6.92
C VAL A 44 1.72 -10.93 -8.32
N VAL A 45 0.42 -11.01 -8.61
CA VAL A 45 -0.23 -10.23 -9.66
C VAL A 45 -1.14 -9.23 -8.96
N ASP A 46 -0.93 -7.95 -9.22
CA ASP A 46 -1.61 -6.84 -8.58
C ASP A 46 -2.29 -5.97 -9.64
N LYS A 47 -3.63 -5.96 -9.62
CA LYS A 47 -4.41 -5.06 -10.44
C LYS A 47 -4.80 -3.85 -9.61
N ILE A 48 -4.13 -2.74 -9.87
CA ILE A 48 -4.26 -1.49 -9.14
C ILE A 48 -5.30 -0.60 -9.83
N THR A 49 -6.28 -0.15 -9.07
CA THR A 49 -7.24 0.88 -9.51
C THR A 49 -6.92 2.19 -8.81
N LEU A 50 -6.64 3.21 -9.60
CA LEU A 50 -6.29 4.55 -9.14
C LEU A 50 -7.54 5.41 -8.90
N PRO A 51 -7.46 6.43 -8.02
CA PRO A 51 -8.51 7.42 -7.89
C PRO A 51 -8.81 8.13 -9.22
N SER A 52 -10.04 8.54 -9.40
CA SER A 52 -10.51 9.15 -10.67
C SER A 52 -9.84 10.48 -11.01
N ASP A 53 -9.31 11.19 -10.02
CA ASP A 53 -8.57 12.43 -10.16
C ASP A 53 -7.11 12.24 -10.59
N SER A 54 -6.56 11.03 -10.40
CA SER A 54 -5.20 10.68 -10.82
C SER A 54 -5.03 10.60 -12.34
N SER A 55 -6.12 10.52 -13.09
CA SER A 55 -6.11 10.34 -14.55
C SER A 55 -5.53 11.54 -15.34
N GLU A 56 -5.42 12.70 -14.73
CA GLU A 56 -4.77 13.89 -15.33
C GLU A 56 -3.24 13.86 -15.15
N THR A 57 -2.75 13.04 -14.21
CA THR A 57 -1.32 12.99 -13.88
C THR A 57 -0.67 11.88 -14.70
N ALA A 58 0.02 12.27 -15.73
CA ALA A 58 0.75 11.33 -16.60
C ALA A 58 1.90 10.58 -15.90
N GLN A 59 2.18 10.86 -14.62
CA GLN A 59 3.37 10.36 -13.92
C GLN A 59 3.07 10.10 -12.45
N LEU A 60 3.19 8.84 -12.03
CA LEU A 60 3.01 8.38 -10.66
C LEU A 60 4.28 7.73 -10.14
N HIS A 61 4.50 7.83 -8.83
CA HIS A 61 5.61 7.15 -8.17
C HIS A 61 5.10 6.18 -7.12
N PHE A 62 5.74 5.02 -7.03
CA PHE A 62 5.53 4.08 -5.93
C PHE A 62 6.85 3.51 -5.43
N THR A 63 6.86 3.08 -4.19
CA THR A 63 7.96 2.33 -3.61
C THR A 63 7.57 0.89 -3.37
N ILE A 64 8.53 -0.02 -3.49
CA ILE A 64 8.33 -1.45 -3.24
C ILE A 64 9.61 -2.02 -2.61
N HIS A 65 9.49 -3.14 -1.91
CA HIS A 65 10.61 -3.85 -1.32
C HIS A 65 11.69 -4.17 -2.37
N GLN A 66 12.96 -3.89 -2.05
CA GLN A 66 14.11 -4.07 -2.96
C GLN A 66 14.25 -5.49 -3.49
N GLY A 67 13.78 -6.52 -2.76
CA GLY A 67 13.82 -7.92 -3.20
C GLY A 67 12.82 -8.25 -4.30
N LEU A 68 11.85 -7.38 -4.56
CA LEU A 68 10.79 -7.59 -5.54
C LEU A 68 11.13 -6.91 -6.87
N LYS A 69 10.79 -7.56 -7.96
CA LYS A 69 11.09 -7.09 -9.33
C LYS A 69 9.78 -6.85 -10.06
N PRO A 70 9.23 -5.62 -10.01
CA PRO A 70 7.96 -5.33 -10.68
C PRO A 70 8.13 -5.25 -12.21
N GLU A 71 7.17 -5.84 -12.89
CA GLU A 71 7.00 -5.79 -14.34
C GLU A 71 5.58 -5.33 -14.65
N ILE A 72 5.42 -4.45 -15.64
CA ILE A 72 4.12 -4.01 -16.13
C ILE A 72 3.56 -4.99 -17.13
N LEU A 73 2.29 -5.38 -17.00
CA LEU A 73 1.61 -6.26 -17.95
C LEU A 73 0.84 -5.49 -19.02
N ASP A 74 0.56 -4.22 -18.78
CA ASP A 74 -0.19 -3.35 -19.71
C ASP A 74 0.75 -2.79 -20.78
N LYS A 75 0.36 -2.94 -22.07
CA LYS A 75 1.23 -2.62 -23.22
C LYS A 75 1.52 -1.13 -23.39
N ASP A 76 0.60 -0.26 -22.94
CA ASP A 76 0.68 1.18 -23.18
C ASP A 76 1.18 1.95 -21.94
N ILE A 77 1.55 1.25 -20.88
CA ILE A 77 2.07 1.81 -19.65
C ILE A 77 3.59 1.61 -19.58
N ILE A 78 4.31 2.65 -19.21
CA ILE A 78 5.76 2.61 -19.08
C ILE A 78 6.11 2.58 -17.58
N LEU A 79 6.87 1.56 -17.20
CA LEU A 79 7.46 1.43 -15.88
C LEU A 79 8.96 1.74 -15.97
N ARG A 80 9.46 2.63 -15.11
CA ARG A 80 10.87 2.99 -15.02
C ARG A 80 11.34 2.94 -13.57
N GLN A 81 12.42 2.22 -13.30
CA GLN A 81 13.09 2.32 -12.02
C GLN A 81 13.80 3.67 -11.91
N THR A 82 13.54 4.38 -10.82
CA THR A 82 14.15 5.68 -10.51
C THR A 82 15.33 5.50 -9.57
N SER A 83 16.47 6.10 -9.89
CA SER A 83 17.70 5.95 -9.11
C SER A 83 18.51 7.24 -9.04
N GLY A 84 19.61 7.24 -8.27
CA GLY A 84 20.52 8.39 -8.14
C GLY A 84 19.88 9.59 -7.45
N ALA A 85 20.14 10.79 -7.98
CA ALA A 85 19.72 12.04 -7.35
C ALA A 85 18.19 12.19 -7.26
N GLU A 86 17.48 11.73 -8.27
CA GLU A 86 16.00 11.78 -8.31
C GLU A 86 15.37 10.92 -7.19
N ALA A 87 15.84 9.68 -7.02
CA ALA A 87 15.39 8.83 -5.93
C ALA A 87 15.77 9.41 -4.56
N SER A 88 16.98 9.94 -4.43
CA SER A 88 17.44 10.57 -3.18
C SER A 88 16.57 11.77 -2.80
N GLN A 89 16.18 12.59 -3.78
CA GLN A 89 15.28 13.71 -3.55
C GLN A 89 13.89 13.22 -3.11
N PHE A 90 13.32 12.25 -3.81
CA PHE A 90 12.03 11.67 -3.45
C PHE A 90 11.99 11.18 -2.01
N PHE A 91 12.99 10.41 -1.57
CA PHE A 91 13.05 9.91 -0.20
C PHE A 91 13.31 11.03 0.82
N SER A 92 14.05 12.08 0.45
CA SER A 92 14.23 13.25 1.30
C SER A 92 12.93 14.01 1.53
N ASP A 93 12.10 14.12 0.51
CA ASP A 93 10.81 14.80 0.58
C ASP A 93 9.73 13.93 1.30
N ASN A 94 9.97 12.63 1.41
CA ASN A 94 9.06 11.66 2.05
C ASN A 94 9.75 10.90 3.21
N PRO A 95 10.11 11.58 4.32
CA PRO A 95 10.89 10.98 5.40
C PRO A 95 10.17 9.84 6.13
N SER A 96 8.84 9.77 6.07
CA SER A 96 8.05 8.68 6.63
C SER A 96 8.39 7.33 6.03
N LEU A 97 8.81 7.28 4.77
CA LEU A 97 9.24 6.06 4.09
C LEU A 97 10.55 5.50 4.65
N GLN A 98 11.38 6.35 5.29
CA GLN A 98 12.70 5.95 5.79
C GLN A 98 12.69 5.43 7.25
N GLN A 99 11.53 5.35 7.89
CA GLN A 99 11.42 4.96 9.31
C GLN A 99 11.66 3.48 9.59
N GLY A 100 11.82 2.64 8.57
CA GLY A 100 12.08 1.21 8.67
C GLY A 100 13.50 0.82 8.27
N ASN A 101 13.91 -0.40 8.65
CA ASN A 101 15.18 -1.00 8.22
C ASN A 101 15.06 -1.74 6.87
N ILE A 102 13.99 -1.50 6.11
CA ILE A 102 13.77 -2.11 4.80
C ILE A 102 14.31 -1.21 3.71
N ARG A 103 15.06 -1.79 2.80
CA ARG A 103 15.47 -1.12 1.58
C ARG A 103 14.36 -1.22 0.56
N MET A 104 13.99 -0.08 0.00
CA MET A 104 12.98 0.06 -1.03
C MET A 104 13.59 0.53 -2.33
N GLU A 105 12.93 0.19 -3.42
CA GLU A 105 13.19 0.75 -4.74
C GLU A 105 12.04 1.67 -5.14
N LEU A 106 12.38 2.73 -5.84
CA LEU A 106 11.45 3.72 -6.36
C LEU A 106 11.20 3.45 -7.85
N PHE A 107 9.93 3.44 -8.22
CA PHE A 107 9.49 3.30 -9.60
C PHE A 107 8.59 4.46 -10.01
N GLU A 108 8.72 4.85 -11.26
CA GLU A 108 7.86 5.80 -11.94
C GLU A 108 6.99 5.06 -12.96
N ILE A 109 5.70 5.38 -12.96
CA ILE A 109 4.73 4.89 -13.93
C ILE A 109 4.25 6.07 -14.78
N LYS A 110 4.31 5.91 -16.10
CA LYS A 110 3.68 6.84 -17.06
C LYS A 110 2.43 6.21 -17.63
N LEU A 111 1.30 6.84 -17.34
CA LEU A 111 -0.02 6.40 -17.78
C LEU A 111 -0.45 7.11 -19.07
N PRO A 112 -1.11 6.39 -19.99
CA PRO A 112 -1.86 7.03 -21.06
C PRO A 112 -3.00 7.88 -20.49
N PRO A 113 -3.40 8.97 -21.16
CA PRO A 113 -4.53 9.78 -20.74
C PRO A 113 -5.81 8.95 -20.58
N GLY A 114 -6.52 9.13 -19.45
CA GLY A 114 -7.76 8.42 -19.15
C GLY A 114 -7.57 6.99 -18.62
N SER A 115 -6.34 6.53 -18.42
CA SER A 115 -6.08 5.24 -17.78
C SER A 115 -6.17 5.38 -16.26
N SER A 116 -6.96 4.49 -15.63
CA SER A 116 -7.13 4.44 -14.18
C SER A 116 -6.78 3.07 -13.60
N GLN A 117 -6.28 2.16 -14.41
CA GLN A 117 -5.89 0.81 -13.99
C GLN A 117 -4.49 0.47 -14.46
N ILE A 118 -3.78 -0.28 -13.62
CA ILE A 118 -2.43 -0.76 -13.85
C ILE A 118 -2.38 -2.22 -13.41
N THR A 119 -1.74 -3.09 -14.18
CA THR A 119 -1.50 -4.47 -13.76
C THR A 119 0.01 -4.70 -13.66
N LEU A 120 0.47 -4.97 -12.44
CA LEU A 120 1.84 -5.31 -12.14
C LEU A 120 1.96 -6.81 -11.83
N LYS A 121 3.05 -7.41 -12.25
CA LYS A 121 3.51 -8.68 -11.72
C LYS A 121 4.86 -8.46 -11.06
N TYR A 122 5.04 -9.04 -9.88
CA TYR A 122 6.32 -8.96 -9.17
C TYR A 122 6.54 -10.22 -8.35
N SER A 123 7.81 -10.53 -8.13
CA SER A 123 8.21 -11.68 -7.35
C SER A 123 9.59 -11.48 -6.75
N GLY A 124 9.89 -12.22 -5.69
CA GLY A 124 11.21 -12.19 -5.10
C GLY A 124 11.22 -12.70 -3.66
N GLU A 125 12.37 -12.54 -3.03
CA GLU A 125 12.61 -12.97 -1.67
C GLU A 125 12.25 -11.87 -0.66
N ILE A 126 11.54 -12.25 0.42
CA ILE A 126 11.34 -11.40 1.59
C ILE A 126 11.79 -12.20 2.82
N TYR A 127 13.02 -11.96 3.24
CA TYR A 127 13.61 -12.63 4.38
C TYR A 127 14.38 -11.64 5.26
N HIS A 128 13.73 -11.16 6.30
CA HIS A 128 14.35 -10.36 7.36
C HIS A 128 14.27 -11.14 8.67
N PRO A 129 15.37 -11.80 9.09
CA PRO A 129 15.38 -12.61 10.29
C PRO A 129 14.87 -11.86 11.51
N VAL A 130 14.13 -12.57 12.35
CA VAL A 130 13.66 -12.03 13.62
C VAL A 130 14.86 -11.66 14.49
N ARG A 131 14.87 -10.44 15.00
CA ARG A 131 15.90 -9.95 15.93
C ARG A 131 15.33 -9.97 17.34
N GLU A 132 16.05 -10.57 18.24
CA GLU A 132 15.78 -10.47 19.66
C GLU A 132 16.52 -9.26 20.23
N TYR A 133 15.82 -8.35 20.83
CA TYR A 133 16.39 -7.23 21.57
C TYR A 133 16.50 -7.62 23.05
N GLY A 134 17.73 -7.67 23.48
CA GLY A 134 18.33 -8.10 24.74
C GLY A 134 17.59 -7.96 26.08
N GLU A 135 18.20 -8.56 27.09
CA GLU A 135 17.70 -8.79 28.45
C GLU A 135 17.38 -7.53 29.30
N GLU A 136 17.64 -6.34 28.78
CA GLU A 136 17.46 -5.08 29.54
C GLU A 136 16.00 -4.68 29.76
N TYR A 137 15.07 -5.25 29.01
CA TYR A 137 13.65 -5.06 29.20
C TYR A 137 13.04 -6.37 29.67
N ALA A 138 12.33 -6.37 30.77
CA ALA A 138 11.67 -7.53 31.39
C ALA A 138 10.67 -8.28 30.46
N ARG A 139 10.65 -7.96 29.18
CA ARG A 139 9.98 -8.63 28.07
C ARG A 139 10.87 -8.51 26.84
N SER A 140 11.42 -9.61 26.36
CA SER A 140 12.06 -9.69 25.05
C SER A 140 11.01 -9.48 23.95
N PHE A 141 11.25 -8.54 23.06
CA PHE A 141 10.44 -8.36 21.85
C PHE A 141 11.21 -8.95 20.67
N SER A 142 10.59 -9.90 20.00
CA SER A 142 11.07 -10.41 18.72
C SER A 142 10.42 -9.61 17.62
N VAL A 143 11.21 -8.96 16.78
CA VAL A 143 10.70 -8.08 15.71
C VAL A 143 11.32 -8.46 14.37
N SER A 144 10.48 -8.62 13.39
CA SER A 144 10.86 -8.65 11.97
C SER A 144 10.06 -7.59 11.21
N PRO A 145 10.68 -6.81 10.32
CA PRO A 145 9.96 -5.91 9.44
C PRO A 145 9.19 -6.65 8.33
N GLY A 146 9.50 -7.93 8.09
CA GLY A 146 8.83 -8.80 7.14
C GLY A 146 9.62 -10.09 6.92
N ILE A 147 8.94 -11.22 6.94
CA ILE A 147 9.58 -12.52 6.77
C ILE A 147 8.61 -13.51 6.13
N ILE A 148 9.13 -14.29 5.17
CA ILE A 148 8.49 -15.48 4.64
C ILE A 148 9.41 -16.64 5.04
N PHE A 149 8.92 -17.55 5.91
CA PHE A 149 9.74 -18.58 6.52
C PHE A 149 8.89 -19.81 6.86
N PRO A 150 9.45 -21.04 6.90
CA PRO A 150 8.69 -22.28 7.16
C PRO A 150 7.91 -22.30 8.46
N GLU A 151 8.35 -21.59 9.50
CA GLU A 151 7.66 -21.51 10.79
C GLU A 151 6.57 -20.45 10.83
N GLY A 152 6.58 -19.49 9.90
CA GLY A 152 5.58 -18.43 9.86
C GLY A 152 5.90 -17.34 8.86
N ILE A 153 4.85 -16.66 8.39
CA ILE A 153 4.94 -15.55 7.47
C ILE A 153 4.37 -14.31 8.17
N PHE A 154 5.14 -13.22 8.12
CA PHE A 154 4.69 -11.90 8.56
C PHE A 154 5.01 -10.86 7.50
N LEU A 155 3.96 -10.31 6.89
CA LEU A 155 4.03 -9.24 5.90
C LEU A 155 3.08 -8.12 6.34
N SER A 156 3.62 -6.97 6.64
CA SER A 156 2.85 -5.77 6.99
C SER A 156 2.99 -4.70 5.89
N GLY A 157 2.24 -3.61 5.97
CA GLY A 157 2.40 -2.47 5.07
C GLY A 157 3.84 -1.92 5.08
N SER A 158 4.50 -1.92 6.25
CA SER A 158 5.90 -1.48 6.39
C SER A 158 6.93 -2.46 5.82
N THR A 159 6.52 -3.64 5.37
CA THR A 159 7.37 -4.54 4.58
C THR A 159 7.52 -4.06 3.13
N PHE A 160 6.61 -3.21 2.65
CA PHE A 160 6.53 -2.74 1.27
C PHE A 160 6.43 -3.89 0.25
N TRP A 161 5.72 -4.95 0.62
CA TRP A 161 5.56 -6.15 -0.20
C TRP A 161 4.58 -5.98 -1.37
N TYR A 162 3.87 -4.85 -1.42
CA TYR A 162 3.05 -4.38 -2.54
C TYR A 162 3.39 -2.91 -2.83
N PRO A 163 3.07 -2.37 -4.02
CA PRO A 163 3.33 -0.99 -4.40
C PRO A 163 2.72 0.01 -3.40
N HIS A 164 3.56 0.85 -2.83
CA HIS A 164 3.15 1.88 -1.89
C HIS A 164 3.21 3.25 -2.55
N PHE A 165 2.06 3.88 -2.69
CA PHE A 165 1.90 5.25 -3.16
C PHE A 165 1.84 6.17 -1.94
N VAL A 166 2.55 7.32 -2.03
CA VAL A 166 2.63 8.25 -0.89
C VAL A 166 1.30 8.98 -0.71
N ASP A 167 0.88 9.14 0.55
CA ASP A 167 -0.33 9.88 0.97
C ASP A 167 -1.66 9.31 0.47
N GLU A 168 -1.69 8.06 0.01
CA GLU A 168 -2.90 7.40 -0.46
C GLU A 168 -3.44 6.39 0.57
N LEU A 169 -4.76 6.34 0.68
CA LEU A 169 -5.43 5.28 1.42
C LEU A 169 -5.55 4.03 0.56
N VAL A 170 -5.38 2.87 1.18
CA VAL A 170 -5.39 1.59 0.48
C VAL A 170 -6.59 0.76 0.89
N THR A 171 -7.30 0.26 -0.12
CA THR A 171 -8.24 -0.85 0.00
C THR A 171 -7.71 -2.04 -0.78
N PHE A 172 -8.16 -3.25 -0.45
CA PHE A 172 -7.69 -4.42 -1.20
C PHE A 172 -8.68 -5.59 -1.21
N ASN A 173 -8.58 -6.35 -2.29
CA ASN A 173 -8.99 -7.74 -2.38
C ASN A 173 -7.73 -8.59 -2.39
N LEU A 174 -7.61 -9.55 -1.49
CA LEU A 174 -6.44 -10.41 -1.37
C LEU A 174 -6.86 -11.87 -1.55
N ASP A 175 -6.46 -12.49 -2.65
CA ASP A 175 -6.51 -13.93 -2.86
C ASP A 175 -5.11 -14.49 -2.65
N VAL A 176 -4.92 -15.28 -1.59
CA VAL A 176 -3.61 -15.81 -1.22
C VAL A 176 -3.60 -17.34 -1.29
N GLU A 177 -2.69 -17.87 -2.12
CA GLU A 177 -2.33 -19.29 -2.18
C GLU A 177 -1.20 -19.60 -1.20
N LEU A 178 -1.45 -20.57 -0.34
CA LEU A 178 -0.55 -21.05 0.70
C LEU A 178 -0.33 -22.56 0.56
N PRO A 179 0.78 -23.12 1.04
CA PRO A 179 0.95 -24.56 1.14
C PRO A 179 -0.13 -25.22 2.01
N ALA A 180 -0.37 -26.51 1.81
CA ALA A 180 -1.29 -27.28 2.63
C ALA A 180 -0.93 -27.18 4.14
N GLY A 181 -1.95 -27.09 4.98
CA GLY A 181 -1.79 -26.95 6.43
C GLY A 181 -1.58 -25.53 6.94
N TRP A 182 -1.34 -24.56 6.06
CA TRP A 182 -1.27 -23.14 6.40
C TRP A 182 -2.65 -22.48 6.43
N SER A 183 -2.72 -21.33 7.06
CA SER A 183 -3.88 -20.43 7.02
C SER A 183 -3.42 -18.99 7.15
N SER A 184 -4.14 -18.07 6.52
CA SER A 184 -3.83 -16.64 6.59
C SER A 184 -4.72 -15.91 7.59
N VAL A 185 -4.20 -14.77 8.06
CA VAL A 185 -4.93 -13.71 8.75
C VAL A 185 -4.57 -12.40 8.09
N SER A 186 -5.57 -11.61 7.73
CA SER A 186 -5.40 -10.30 7.12
C SER A 186 -6.33 -9.26 7.74
N GLN A 187 -6.12 -8.01 7.41
CA GLN A 187 -7.10 -6.95 7.70
C GLN A 187 -8.38 -7.18 6.90
N GLY A 188 -9.47 -6.59 7.35
CA GLY A 188 -10.77 -6.71 6.70
C GLY A 188 -11.52 -7.99 7.06
N THR A 189 -12.27 -8.51 6.10
CA THR A 189 -13.16 -9.66 6.28
C THR A 189 -12.73 -10.80 5.37
N ARG A 190 -12.57 -12.01 5.95
CA ARG A 190 -12.37 -13.21 5.13
C ARG A 190 -13.68 -13.58 4.45
N LYS A 191 -13.70 -13.52 3.12
CA LYS A 191 -14.89 -13.79 2.29
C LYS A 191 -15.02 -15.27 1.95
N ASN A 192 -13.90 -15.93 1.70
CA ASN A 192 -13.87 -17.33 1.29
C ASN A 192 -12.59 -18.03 1.74
N TYR A 193 -12.58 -19.35 1.76
CA TYR A 193 -11.39 -20.17 1.79
C TYR A 193 -11.65 -21.51 1.11
N GLU A 194 -10.63 -22.05 0.47
CA GLU A 194 -10.67 -23.36 -0.17
C GLU A 194 -9.45 -24.16 0.28
N ILE A 195 -9.68 -25.40 0.70
CA ILE A 195 -8.62 -26.33 1.14
C ILE A 195 -8.48 -27.40 0.04
N GLY A 196 -7.35 -27.34 -0.67
CA GLY A 196 -6.96 -28.36 -1.63
C GLY A 196 -6.10 -29.44 -0.98
N VAL A 197 -5.59 -30.36 -1.80
CA VAL A 197 -4.70 -31.44 -1.35
C VAL A 197 -3.32 -30.88 -0.97
N ASP A 198 -2.77 -30.01 -1.82
CA ASP A 198 -1.39 -29.49 -1.71
C ASP A 198 -1.36 -27.98 -1.43
N SER A 199 -2.49 -27.29 -1.48
CA SER A 199 -2.58 -25.86 -1.28
C SER A 199 -3.85 -25.45 -0.56
N ARG A 200 -3.84 -24.23 -0.06
CA ARG A 200 -5.00 -23.52 0.47
C ARG A 200 -5.08 -22.14 -0.15
N HIS A 201 -6.29 -21.71 -0.47
CA HIS A 201 -6.63 -20.35 -0.89
C HIS A 201 -7.47 -19.67 0.18
N ASP A 202 -7.08 -18.50 0.60
CA ASP A 202 -7.87 -17.64 1.49
C ASP A 202 -8.15 -16.30 0.78
N VAL A 203 -9.41 -15.86 0.78
CA VAL A 203 -9.83 -14.60 0.16
C VAL A 203 -10.25 -13.61 1.24
N TRP A 204 -9.62 -12.44 1.23
CA TRP A 204 -9.86 -11.35 2.16
C TRP A 204 -10.24 -10.07 1.41
N VAL A 205 -11.08 -9.24 2.04
CA VAL A 205 -11.49 -7.94 1.51
C VAL A 205 -11.41 -6.90 2.61
N ALA A 206 -10.74 -5.80 2.32
CA ALA A 206 -10.68 -4.60 3.15
C ALA A 206 -11.17 -3.40 2.31
N ASP A 207 -12.42 -3.00 2.54
CA ASP A 207 -13.08 -1.96 1.78
C ASP A 207 -12.95 -0.56 2.42
N THR A 208 -12.69 -0.50 3.73
CA THR A 208 -12.50 0.75 4.52
C THR A 208 -11.92 0.44 5.89
#